data_f3d82bc222897541e0576d45421cb93f
#
_entry.id   f3d82bc222897541e0576d45421cb93f
#
_cell.length_a   1.000
_cell.length_b   1.000
_cell.length_c   1.000
_cell.angle_alpha   90.00
_cell.angle_beta   90.00
_cell.angle_gamma   90.00
#
_symmetry.space_group_name_H-M   'P 1'
#
loop_
_entity.id
_entity.type
_entity.pdbx_description
1 polymer ?
#
loop_
_entity_poly.entity_id
_entity_poly.type
_entity_poly.pdbx_seq_one_letter_code
_entity_poly.pdbx_strand_id
1 'polypeptide(L)'
;MWRSKLKTTLAPSSTGGGREEERISVAINADSIATWALPALDDLARSGLPVEIIADDQEFTHEWLREGQVLGCVTSLGQALRGCKMEALGSMGYVVVAQAAYAAAHCPKGLNAHNFHKLPFVAFNRKDHLQHGFVEQAFELPRVMLKQLFVPSSEGQVRAVRAGWGVSVLPELSVHELIASGELVNLAPRHRLEVALYWHCWNLSSDVLDALSSALRSAAAQNLHQAKA
;
A
#
# COMPACT_ATOMS: atom_id res chain seq x y z
N MET A 1 -3.23 -14.94 -29.04
CA MET A 1 -4.26 -14.06 -28.47
C MET A 1 -3.66 -12.98 -27.57
N TRP A 2 -2.58 -13.19 -26.94
CA TRP A 2 -1.95 -12.33 -25.93
C TRP A 2 -1.22 -11.09 -26.51
N ARG A 3 -0.45 -11.27 -27.58
CA ARG A 3 0.25 -10.18 -28.28
C ARG A 3 -0.68 -9.14 -28.94
N SER A 4 -1.97 -9.47 -29.13
CA SER A 4 -2.94 -8.58 -29.76
C SER A 4 -3.46 -7.52 -28.78
N LYS A 5 -3.64 -7.84 -27.48
CA LYS A 5 -4.13 -6.86 -26.47
C LYS A 5 -3.07 -5.81 -26.11
N LEU A 6 -1.79 -6.21 -26.02
CA LEU A 6 -0.69 -5.26 -25.78
C LEU A 6 -0.43 -4.33 -26.98
N LYS A 7 -0.67 -4.80 -28.22
CA LYS A 7 -0.57 -3.95 -29.41
C LYS A 7 -1.68 -2.89 -29.47
N THR A 8 -2.85 -3.12 -28.86
CA THR A 8 -3.94 -2.16 -28.84
C THR A 8 -3.68 -1.03 -27.82
N THR A 9 -2.79 -1.25 -26.85
CA THR A 9 -2.37 -0.22 -25.88
C THR A 9 -1.14 0.57 -26.35
N LEU A 10 -0.45 0.12 -27.41
CA LEU A 10 0.80 0.72 -27.93
C LEU A 10 0.77 1.03 -29.43
N ALA A 11 -0.35 0.88 -30.14
CA ALA A 11 -0.45 1.16 -31.57
C ALA A 11 -1.29 2.42 -31.84
N PRO A 12 -0.79 3.39 -32.66
CA PRO A 12 -1.60 4.54 -33.03
C PRO A 12 -2.78 4.06 -33.91
N SER A 13 -4.00 4.18 -33.40
CA SER A 13 -5.19 4.01 -34.20
C SER A 13 -5.39 5.23 -35.12
N SER A 14 -5.01 5.08 -36.39
CA SER A 14 -5.35 6.01 -37.46
C SER A 14 -6.84 5.85 -37.78
N THR A 15 -7.69 6.70 -37.20
CA THR A 15 -8.90 7.28 -37.87
C THR A 15 -9.61 8.22 -36.88
N GLY A 16 -9.83 9.43 -37.30
CA GLY A 16 -10.48 10.60 -36.77
C GLY A 16 -11.39 10.48 -35.53
N GLY A 17 -10.96 11.12 -34.46
CA GLY A 17 -11.69 11.30 -33.21
C GLY A 17 -10.70 11.29 -32.08
N GLY A 18 -10.51 12.37 -31.36
CA GLY A 18 -9.59 12.65 -30.28
C GLY A 18 -8.58 11.57 -29.94
N ARG A 19 -7.29 11.87 -30.02
CA ARG A 19 -6.22 11.00 -29.53
C ARG A 19 -6.57 10.62 -28.09
N GLU A 20 -6.94 9.35 -27.84
CA GLU A 20 -6.72 8.74 -26.54
C GLU A 20 -5.20 8.79 -26.34
N GLU A 21 -4.74 9.73 -25.53
CA GLU A 21 -3.34 9.80 -25.14
C GLU A 21 -2.98 8.43 -24.55
N GLU A 22 -1.92 7.82 -25.07
CA GLU A 22 -1.42 6.53 -24.56
C GLU A 22 -1.12 6.68 -23.06
N ARG A 23 -2.03 6.20 -22.21
CA ARG A 23 -1.90 6.27 -20.76
C ARG A 23 -1.00 5.15 -20.27
N ILE A 24 -0.18 5.50 -19.30
CA ILE A 24 0.66 4.55 -18.59
C ILE A 24 -0.06 4.19 -17.30
N SER A 25 -0.71 3.02 -17.29
CA SER A 25 -1.45 2.54 -16.11
C SER A 25 -0.55 1.68 -15.23
N VAL A 26 -0.50 2.00 -13.94
CA VAL A 26 0.22 1.26 -12.90
C VAL A 26 -0.70 1.02 -11.71
N ALA A 27 -0.63 -0.17 -11.10
CA ALA A 27 -1.35 -0.47 -9.88
C ALA A 27 -0.42 -0.30 -8.67
N ILE A 28 -0.82 0.53 -7.71
CA ILE A 28 -0.03 0.79 -6.50
C ILE A 28 -0.96 0.66 -5.30
N ASN A 29 -0.50 -0.05 -4.27
CA ASN A 29 -1.30 -0.17 -3.05
C ASN A 29 -1.50 1.19 -2.36
N ALA A 30 -2.68 1.36 -1.77
CA ALA A 30 -3.15 2.64 -1.22
C ALA A 30 -2.19 3.24 -0.19
N ASP A 31 -1.56 2.42 0.65
CA ASP A 31 -0.59 2.86 1.65
C ASP A 31 0.70 3.39 1.03
N SER A 32 1.19 2.76 -0.05
CA SER A 32 2.36 3.24 -0.80
C SER A 32 2.06 4.57 -1.49
N ILE A 33 0.86 4.73 -2.07
CA ILE A 33 0.43 6.01 -2.67
C ILE A 33 0.43 7.11 -1.62
N ALA A 34 -0.15 6.86 -0.45
CA ALA A 34 -0.29 7.83 0.62
C ALA A 34 1.05 8.21 1.30
N THR A 35 2.13 7.46 1.07
CA THR A 35 3.39 7.65 1.79
C THR A 35 4.57 7.97 0.88
N TRP A 36 5.03 7.04 0.08
CA TRP A 36 6.34 7.15 -0.60
C TRP A 36 6.27 7.07 -2.13
N ALA A 37 5.25 6.41 -2.70
CA ALA A 37 5.24 6.13 -4.13
C ALA A 37 4.79 7.33 -4.99
N LEU A 38 3.86 8.13 -4.52
CA LEU A 38 3.36 9.27 -5.29
C LEU A 38 4.44 10.32 -5.57
N PRO A 39 5.26 10.76 -4.59
CA PRO A 39 6.37 11.67 -4.88
C PRO A 39 7.41 11.09 -5.85
N ALA A 40 7.58 9.78 -5.89
CA ALA A 40 8.49 9.13 -6.83
C ALA A 40 8.06 9.32 -8.31
N LEU A 41 6.78 9.54 -8.55
CA LEU A 41 6.22 9.70 -9.90
C LEU A 41 6.12 11.17 -10.34
N ASP A 42 6.47 12.13 -9.48
CA ASP A 42 6.34 13.57 -9.74
C ASP A 42 7.03 14.00 -11.03
N ASP A 43 8.28 13.57 -11.24
CA ASP A 43 9.05 13.97 -12.42
C ASP A 43 8.46 13.37 -13.71
N LEU A 44 7.96 12.16 -13.66
CA LEU A 44 7.27 11.52 -14.78
C LEU A 44 5.97 12.26 -15.10
N ALA A 45 5.18 12.60 -14.11
CA ALA A 45 3.94 13.36 -14.27
C ALA A 45 4.24 14.77 -14.85
N ARG A 46 5.26 15.47 -14.33
CA ARG A 46 5.68 16.80 -14.83
C ARG A 46 6.26 16.77 -16.23
N SER A 47 6.80 15.63 -16.67
CA SER A 47 7.27 15.47 -18.05
C SER A 47 6.14 15.41 -19.09
N GLY A 48 4.88 15.41 -18.65
CA GLY A 48 3.70 15.35 -19.50
C GLY A 48 3.31 13.93 -19.89
N LEU A 49 3.89 12.91 -19.27
CA LEU A 49 3.47 11.53 -19.44
C LEU A 49 2.09 11.32 -18.78
N PRO A 50 1.07 10.87 -19.51
CA PRO A 50 -0.25 10.59 -18.93
C PRO A 50 -0.21 9.32 -18.08
N VAL A 51 0.10 9.47 -16.78
CA VAL A 51 0.15 8.37 -15.82
C VAL A 51 -1.24 8.16 -15.21
N GLU A 52 -1.72 6.94 -15.21
CA GLU A 52 -2.90 6.50 -14.48
C GLU A 52 -2.47 5.58 -13.32
N ILE A 53 -2.90 5.91 -12.11
CA ILE A 53 -2.63 5.08 -10.92
C ILE A 53 -3.92 4.42 -10.49
N ILE A 54 -3.91 3.08 -10.46
CA ILE A 54 -5.00 2.27 -9.92
C ILE A 54 -4.63 1.91 -8.47
N ALA A 55 -5.47 2.36 -7.53
CA ALA A 55 -5.29 2.08 -6.11
C ALA A 55 -6.05 0.82 -5.70
N ASP A 56 -5.38 -0.12 -5.04
CA ASP A 56 -5.99 -1.31 -4.46
C ASP A 56 -5.22 -1.72 -3.18
N ASP A 57 -5.65 -2.79 -2.53
CA ASP A 57 -4.91 -3.42 -1.44
C ASP A 57 -3.63 -4.11 -1.95
N GLN A 58 -2.57 -4.12 -1.12
CA GLN A 58 -1.28 -4.70 -1.50
C GLN A 58 -1.33 -6.19 -1.87
N GLU A 59 -2.32 -6.91 -1.38
CA GLU A 59 -2.51 -8.32 -1.70
C GLU A 59 -3.19 -8.53 -3.05
N PHE A 60 -3.82 -7.49 -3.64
CA PHE A 60 -4.63 -7.61 -4.86
C PHE A 60 -4.12 -6.80 -6.05
N THR A 61 -3.22 -5.85 -5.87
CA THR A 61 -2.68 -5.03 -6.98
C THR A 61 -2.06 -5.86 -8.11
N HIS A 62 -1.54 -7.05 -7.82
CA HIS A 62 -0.97 -7.93 -8.82
C HIS A 62 -2.01 -8.54 -9.79
N GLU A 63 -3.29 -8.54 -9.43
CA GLU A 63 -4.36 -9.05 -10.31
C GLU A 63 -4.53 -8.15 -11.54
N TRP A 64 -4.43 -6.83 -11.37
CA TRP A 64 -4.46 -5.86 -12.46
C TRP A 64 -3.36 -6.11 -13.49
N LEU A 65 -2.14 -6.46 -13.03
CA LEU A 65 -1.03 -6.81 -13.90
C LEU A 65 -1.28 -8.14 -14.62
N ARG A 66 -1.78 -9.16 -13.90
CA ARG A 66 -2.09 -10.47 -14.47
C ARG A 66 -3.18 -10.40 -15.54
N GLU A 67 -4.14 -9.50 -15.39
CA GLU A 67 -5.21 -9.25 -16.36
C GLU A 67 -4.76 -8.37 -17.54
N GLY A 68 -3.53 -7.86 -17.51
CA GLY A 68 -2.96 -7.01 -18.56
C GLY A 68 -3.54 -5.61 -18.61
N GLN A 69 -4.11 -5.13 -17.51
CA GLN A 69 -4.72 -3.79 -17.41
C GLN A 69 -3.69 -2.72 -17.02
N VAL A 70 -2.55 -3.11 -16.43
CA VAL A 70 -1.46 -2.21 -16.05
C VAL A 70 -0.13 -2.70 -16.57
N LEU A 71 0.84 -1.80 -16.68
CA LEU A 71 2.22 -2.11 -17.08
C LEU A 71 3.08 -2.64 -15.94
N GLY A 72 2.73 -2.29 -14.71
CA GLY A 72 3.42 -2.75 -13.52
C GLY A 72 2.57 -2.54 -12.28
N CYS A 73 2.96 -3.20 -11.17
CA CYS A 73 2.30 -3.04 -9.89
C CYS A 73 3.26 -3.10 -8.71
N VAL A 74 2.93 -2.37 -7.64
CA VAL A 74 3.52 -2.53 -6.31
C VAL A 74 2.60 -3.45 -5.49
N THR A 75 3.12 -4.56 -5.00
CA THR A 75 2.35 -5.62 -4.33
C THR A 75 3.16 -6.30 -3.23
N SER A 76 2.49 -7.02 -2.33
CA SER A 76 3.12 -7.90 -1.35
C SER A 76 3.45 -9.30 -1.90
N LEU A 77 3.08 -9.62 -3.14
CA LEU A 77 3.34 -10.92 -3.76
C LEU A 77 4.84 -11.10 -4.02
N GLY A 78 5.51 -11.94 -3.24
CA GLY A 78 6.93 -12.26 -3.35
C GLY A 78 7.29 -13.32 -4.39
N GLN A 79 6.38 -13.63 -5.30
CA GLN A 79 6.59 -14.61 -6.37
C GLN A 79 6.41 -13.95 -7.74
N ALA A 80 7.41 -14.10 -8.61
CA ALA A 80 7.38 -13.50 -9.94
C ALA A 80 6.19 -14.01 -10.77
N LEU A 81 5.44 -13.10 -11.36
CA LEU A 81 4.37 -13.42 -12.30
C LEU A 81 4.96 -13.83 -13.65
N ARG A 82 4.27 -14.76 -14.33
CA ARG A 82 4.72 -15.26 -15.64
C ARG A 82 4.82 -14.13 -16.67
N GLY A 83 6.00 -13.96 -17.25
CA GLY A 83 6.27 -12.93 -18.25
C GLY A 83 6.58 -11.55 -17.66
N CYS A 84 6.71 -11.45 -16.33
CA CYS A 84 7.06 -10.23 -15.64
C CYS A 84 8.46 -10.31 -15.01
N LYS A 85 9.08 -9.16 -14.85
CA LYS A 85 10.22 -8.94 -13.95
C LYS A 85 9.68 -8.66 -12.56
N MET A 86 10.40 -9.05 -11.53
CA MET A 86 10.11 -8.76 -10.14
C MET A 86 11.36 -8.20 -9.46
N GLU A 87 11.18 -7.12 -8.71
CA GLU A 87 12.24 -6.51 -7.91
C GLU A 87 11.73 -6.28 -6.48
N ALA A 88 12.53 -6.64 -5.48
CA ALA A 88 12.23 -6.33 -4.09
C ALA A 88 12.42 -4.81 -3.84
N LEU A 89 11.43 -4.16 -3.24
CA LEU A 89 11.48 -2.74 -2.91
C LEU A 89 11.93 -2.49 -1.45
N GLY A 90 11.72 -3.47 -0.57
CA GLY A 90 11.92 -3.37 0.87
C GLY A 90 10.64 -3.71 1.64
N SER A 91 10.58 -3.38 2.92
CA SER A 91 9.42 -3.63 3.78
C SER A 91 8.83 -2.34 4.31
N MET A 92 7.50 -2.25 4.33
CA MET A 92 6.77 -1.20 5.01
C MET A 92 6.42 -1.67 6.42
N GLY A 93 6.78 -0.86 7.42
CA GLY A 93 6.45 -1.12 8.81
C GLY A 93 5.08 -0.56 9.19
N TYR A 94 4.34 -1.33 9.97
CA TYR A 94 3.02 -0.98 10.46
C TYR A 94 2.97 -1.04 11.98
N VAL A 95 2.28 -0.07 12.56
CA VAL A 95 2.07 0.07 14.00
C VAL A 95 0.60 0.25 14.34
N VAL A 96 0.16 -0.25 15.50
CA VAL A 96 -1.22 -0.06 15.94
C VAL A 96 -1.35 1.23 16.75
N VAL A 97 -2.26 2.10 16.32
CA VAL A 97 -2.42 3.43 16.91
C VAL A 97 -3.87 3.74 17.27
N ALA A 98 -4.03 4.66 18.20
CA ALA A 98 -5.30 5.32 18.53
C ALA A 98 -5.06 6.79 18.88
N GLN A 99 -6.12 7.61 18.83
CA GLN A 99 -6.11 8.96 19.38
C GLN A 99 -5.80 8.89 20.90
N ALA A 100 -4.99 9.82 21.40
CA ALA A 100 -4.51 9.81 22.79
C ALA A 100 -5.65 9.76 23.82
N ALA A 101 -6.69 10.60 23.66
CA ALA A 101 -7.84 10.60 24.59
C ALA A 101 -8.65 9.28 24.49
N TYR A 102 -8.81 8.73 23.30
CA TYR A 102 -9.44 7.42 23.09
C TYR A 102 -8.63 6.31 23.79
N ALA A 103 -7.32 6.29 23.62
CA ALA A 103 -6.43 5.33 24.24
C ALA A 103 -6.53 5.39 25.78
N ALA A 104 -6.50 6.58 26.37
CA ALA A 104 -6.62 6.78 27.81
C ALA A 104 -7.96 6.26 28.36
N ALA A 105 -9.06 6.42 27.62
CA ALA A 105 -10.39 6.00 28.04
C ALA A 105 -10.65 4.50 27.88
N HIS A 106 -10.16 3.90 26.80
CA HIS A 106 -10.56 2.54 26.38
C HIS A 106 -9.45 1.48 26.49
N CYS A 107 -8.19 1.88 26.45
CA CYS A 107 -7.04 0.98 26.55
C CYS A 107 -5.81 1.63 27.22
N PRO A 108 -5.94 2.10 28.47
CA PRO A 108 -4.89 2.86 29.18
C PRO A 108 -3.59 2.05 29.40
N LYS A 109 -3.64 0.74 29.24
CA LYS A 109 -2.47 -0.17 29.33
C LYS A 109 -1.98 -0.62 27.94
N GLY A 110 -2.43 0.05 26.86
CA GLY A 110 -2.17 -0.36 25.50
C GLY A 110 -3.01 -1.53 25.03
N LEU A 111 -2.74 -1.96 23.78
CA LEU A 111 -3.37 -3.14 23.19
C LEU A 111 -2.72 -4.43 23.72
N ASN A 112 -3.52 -5.44 24.00
CA ASN A 112 -3.05 -6.74 24.48
C ASN A 112 -4.05 -7.86 24.14
N ALA A 113 -3.67 -9.13 24.40
CA ALA A 113 -4.46 -10.31 24.11
C ALA A 113 -5.85 -10.36 24.78
N HIS A 114 -6.09 -9.55 25.83
CA HIS A 114 -7.33 -9.56 26.60
C HIS A 114 -8.30 -8.42 26.25
N ASN A 115 -7.86 -7.41 25.49
CA ASN A 115 -8.69 -6.24 25.21
C ASN A 115 -8.96 -5.96 23.73
N PHE A 116 -8.20 -6.52 22.78
CA PHE A 116 -8.36 -6.25 21.34
C PHE A 116 -9.79 -6.47 20.84
N HIS A 117 -10.48 -7.49 21.32
CA HIS A 117 -11.84 -7.86 20.90
C HIS A 117 -12.92 -6.85 21.33
N LYS A 118 -12.58 -5.92 22.24
CA LYS A 118 -13.49 -4.87 22.73
C LYS A 118 -13.40 -3.61 21.89
N LEU A 119 -12.29 -3.40 21.18
CA LEU A 119 -11.99 -2.19 20.45
C LEU A 119 -12.42 -2.31 18.97
N PRO A 120 -13.05 -1.29 18.39
CA PRO A 120 -13.27 -1.26 16.95
C PRO A 120 -11.95 -0.97 16.22
N PHE A 121 -11.66 -1.78 15.21
CA PHE A 121 -10.52 -1.61 14.30
C PHE A 121 -10.99 -0.95 13.02
N VAL A 122 -10.35 0.15 12.63
CA VAL A 122 -10.56 0.78 11.33
C VAL A 122 -9.69 0.05 10.31
N ALA A 123 -10.31 -0.58 9.33
CA ALA A 123 -9.69 -1.38 8.29
C ALA A 123 -10.00 -0.78 6.91
N PHE A 124 -9.20 -1.11 5.89
CA PHE A 124 -9.37 -0.60 4.53
C PHE A 124 -10.67 -1.15 3.89
N ASN A 125 -10.82 -2.46 3.86
CA ASN A 125 -12.00 -3.14 3.34
C ASN A 125 -12.16 -4.53 3.98
N ARG A 126 -13.16 -5.30 3.51
CA ARG A 126 -13.43 -6.65 4.06
C ARG A 126 -12.38 -7.70 3.73
N LYS A 127 -11.53 -7.43 2.73
CA LYS A 127 -10.43 -8.32 2.31
C LYS A 127 -9.11 -7.97 3.02
N ASP A 128 -9.06 -6.82 3.72
CA ASP A 128 -7.89 -6.37 4.47
C ASP A 128 -7.59 -7.30 5.64
N HIS A 129 -6.50 -8.04 5.57
CA HIS A 129 -6.03 -8.95 6.62
C HIS A 129 -4.99 -8.30 7.55
N LEU A 130 -4.56 -7.07 7.29
CA LEU A 130 -3.50 -6.39 8.02
C LEU A 130 -3.81 -6.26 9.51
N GLN A 131 -5.05 -5.87 9.86
CA GLN A 131 -5.48 -5.70 11.23
C GLN A 131 -5.46 -7.02 12.00
N HIS A 132 -5.94 -8.10 11.38
CA HIS A 132 -5.94 -9.44 11.95
C HIS A 132 -4.51 -9.95 12.11
N GLY A 133 -3.71 -9.88 11.05
CA GLY A 133 -2.32 -10.34 11.02
C GLY A 133 -1.46 -9.67 12.08
N PHE A 134 -1.65 -8.37 12.32
CA PHE A 134 -0.95 -7.68 13.40
C PHE A 134 -1.30 -8.27 14.79
N VAL A 135 -2.58 -8.44 15.09
CA VAL A 135 -3.03 -8.94 16.42
C VAL A 135 -2.62 -10.40 16.60
N GLU A 136 -2.75 -11.22 15.55
CA GLU A 136 -2.33 -12.63 15.57
C GLU A 136 -0.82 -12.75 15.82
N GLN A 137 -0.01 -11.99 15.12
CA GLN A 137 1.45 -12.01 15.28
C GLN A 137 1.89 -11.42 16.62
N ALA A 138 1.35 -10.26 17.02
CA ALA A 138 1.76 -9.56 18.23
C ALA A 138 1.44 -10.33 19.51
N PHE A 139 0.37 -11.13 19.50
CA PHE A 139 -0.09 -11.84 20.70
C PHE A 139 -0.05 -13.37 20.53
N GLU A 140 0.60 -13.87 19.49
CA GLU A 140 0.78 -15.30 19.20
C GLU A 140 -0.55 -16.08 19.19
N LEU A 141 -1.58 -15.46 18.58
CA LEU A 141 -2.92 -16.03 18.49
C LEU A 141 -3.14 -16.69 17.11
N PRO A 142 -3.72 -17.91 17.05
CA PRO A 142 -3.85 -18.62 15.78
C PRO A 142 -4.94 -18.04 14.86
N ARG A 143 -5.90 -17.34 15.40
CA ARG A 143 -6.99 -16.68 14.69
C ARG A 143 -7.72 -15.71 15.61
N VAL A 144 -8.00 -14.51 15.10
CA VAL A 144 -8.71 -13.50 15.88
C VAL A 144 -9.98 -13.04 15.17
N MET A 145 -10.96 -12.58 15.96
CA MET A 145 -12.16 -11.91 15.48
C MET A 145 -12.12 -10.46 15.95
N LEU A 146 -12.14 -9.53 15.02
CA LEU A 146 -12.10 -8.09 15.28
C LEU A 146 -13.46 -7.44 14.99
N LYS A 147 -13.82 -6.45 15.79
CA LYS A 147 -14.88 -5.51 15.42
C LYS A 147 -14.30 -4.54 14.41
N GLN A 148 -14.83 -4.47 13.21
CA GLN A 148 -14.24 -3.66 12.14
C GLN A 148 -15.17 -2.56 11.66
N LEU A 149 -14.57 -1.40 11.37
CA LEU A 149 -15.13 -0.29 10.62
C LEU A 149 -14.33 -0.17 9.32
N PHE A 150 -15.00 0.01 8.19
CA PHE A 150 -14.32 0.02 6.90
C PHE A 150 -14.24 1.42 6.33
N VAL A 151 -13.02 1.87 6.04
CA VAL A 151 -12.69 3.16 5.43
C VAL A 151 -11.70 2.88 4.28
N PRO A 152 -12.16 2.81 3.02
CA PRO A 152 -11.34 2.40 1.87
C PRO A 152 -10.45 3.55 1.37
N SER A 153 -9.66 4.10 2.26
CA SER A 153 -8.69 5.17 2.02
C SER A 153 -7.65 5.16 3.13
N SER A 154 -6.37 5.07 2.79
CA SER A 154 -5.27 5.10 3.75
C SER A 154 -5.28 6.40 4.58
N GLU A 155 -5.39 7.56 3.93
CA GLU A 155 -5.54 8.86 4.62
C GLU A 155 -6.85 8.95 5.42
N GLY A 156 -7.92 8.35 4.89
CA GLY A 156 -9.23 8.27 5.55
C GLY A 156 -9.15 7.50 6.86
N GLN A 157 -8.40 6.42 6.91
CA GLN A 157 -8.17 5.64 8.14
C GLN A 157 -7.43 6.47 9.19
N VAL A 158 -6.36 7.19 8.80
CA VAL A 158 -5.66 8.12 9.71
C VAL A 158 -6.63 9.15 10.29
N ARG A 159 -7.47 9.76 9.45
CA ARG A 159 -8.48 10.75 9.89
C ARG A 159 -9.51 10.15 10.85
N ALA A 160 -9.98 8.92 10.57
CA ALA A 160 -10.95 8.23 11.42
C ALA A 160 -10.37 7.92 12.81
N VAL A 161 -9.11 7.45 12.86
CA VAL A 161 -8.41 7.20 14.13
C VAL A 161 -8.20 8.50 14.93
N ARG A 162 -7.78 9.59 14.26
CA ARG A 162 -7.64 10.92 14.88
C ARG A 162 -8.98 11.45 15.44
N ALA A 163 -10.08 11.11 14.79
CA ALA A 163 -11.43 11.44 15.27
C ALA A 163 -11.94 10.52 16.39
N GLY A 164 -11.14 9.53 16.84
CA GLY A 164 -11.51 8.64 17.95
C GLY A 164 -12.49 7.52 17.57
N TRP A 165 -12.55 7.11 16.30
CA TRP A 165 -13.44 6.02 15.86
C TRP A 165 -13.02 4.65 16.42
N GLY A 166 -11.74 4.52 16.81
CA GLY A 166 -11.20 3.29 17.32
C GLY A 166 -9.68 3.23 17.17
N VAL A 167 -9.19 2.03 16.95
CA VAL A 167 -7.77 1.71 16.72
C VAL A 167 -7.56 1.31 15.26
N SER A 168 -6.34 1.44 14.74
CA SER A 168 -5.97 0.92 13.43
C SER A 168 -4.49 0.54 13.38
N VAL A 169 -4.18 -0.46 12.58
CA VAL A 169 -2.81 -0.79 12.17
C VAL A 169 -2.55 0.00 10.90
N LEU A 170 -1.63 0.95 10.97
CA LEU A 170 -1.35 1.92 9.92
C LEU A 170 0.14 1.94 9.58
N PRO A 171 0.52 2.35 8.35
CA PRO A 171 1.92 2.57 8.02
C PRO A 171 2.58 3.54 9.00
N GLU A 172 3.72 3.16 9.55
CA GLU A 172 4.48 4.03 10.45
C GLU A 172 4.83 5.37 9.77
N LEU A 173 5.12 5.35 8.48
CA LEU A 173 5.36 6.52 7.64
C LEU A 173 4.20 7.53 7.66
N SER A 174 2.95 7.05 7.81
CA SER A 174 1.77 7.93 7.85
C SER A 174 1.50 8.54 9.22
N VAL A 175 2.04 7.96 10.29
CA VAL A 175 1.63 8.29 11.66
C VAL A 175 2.78 8.70 12.58
N HIS A 176 4.04 8.61 12.15
CA HIS A 176 5.21 8.89 13.00
C HIS A 176 5.21 10.31 13.58
N GLU A 177 4.84 11.33 12.80
CA GLU A 177 4.73 12.72 13.28
C GLU A 177 3.58 12.90 14.26
N LEU A 178 2.45 12.22 14.02
CA LEU A 178 1.29 12.25 14.90
C LEU A 178 1.58 11.55 16.24
N ILE A 179 2.41 10.51 16.23
CA ILE A 179 2.89 9.86 17.46
C ILE A 179 3.88 10.77 18.16
N ALA A 180 4.82 11.37 17.45
CA ALA A 180 5.80 12.28 18.02
C ALA A 180 5.17 13.52 18.66
N SER A 181 4.09 14.05 18.08
CA SER A 181 3.31 15.17 18.65
C SER A 181 2.41 14.78 19.82
N GLY A 182 2.20 13.48 20.07
CA GLY A 182 1.30 12.96 21.09
C GLY A 182 -0.18 13.00 20.72
N GLU A 183 -0.53 13.31 19.45
CA GLU A 183 -1.90 13.26 18.96
C GLU A 183 -2.38 11.79 18.84
N LEU A 184 -1.52 10.91 18.36
CA LEU A 184 -1.72 9.47 18.35
C LEU A 184 -0.78 8.78 19.35
N VAL A 185 -1.21 7.63 19.83
CA VAL A 185 -0.42 6.76 20.71
C VAL A 185 -0.24 5.41 20.07
N ASN A 186 1.01 4.93 20.00
CA ASN A 186 1.28 3.55 19.63
C ASN A 186 0.88 2.63 20.80
N LEU A 187 -0.13 1.80 20.57
CA LEU A 187 -0.74 0.95 21.59
C LEU A 187 0.05 -0.33 21.90
N ALA A 188 1.01 -0.69 21.04
CA ALA A 188 1.84 -1.88 21.20
C ALA A 188 3.28 -1.62 20.71
N PRO A 189 4.06 -0.75 21.42
CA PRO A 189 5.35 -0.25 20.92
C PRO A 189 6.45 -1.32 20.80
N ARG A 190 6.23 -2.51 21.36
CA ARG A 190 7.14 -3.66 21.21
C ARG A 190 6.84 -4.55 20.00
N HIS A 191 5.74 -4.26 19.30
CA HIS A 191 5.26 -5.05 18.18
C HIS A 191 5.16 -4.16 16.94
N ARG A 192 5.60 -4.71 15.83
CA ARG A 192 5.56 -4.09 14.52
C ARG A 192 5.28 -5.18 13.50
N LEU A 193 4.42 -4.91 12.55
CA LEU A 193 4.22 -5.78 11.41
C LEU A 193 5.02 -5.23 10.23
N GLU A 194 5.79 -6.11 9.57
CA GLU A 194 6.55 -5.77 8.37
C GLU A 194 5.91 -6.43 7.16
N VAL A 195 5.57 -5.64 6.16
CA VAL A 195 5.03 -6.12 4.90
C VAL A 195 6.05 -5.89 3.80
N ALA A 196 6.61 -6.96 3.26
CA ALA A 196 7.53 -6.89 2.12
C ALA A 196 6.78 -6.42 0.87
N LEU A 197 7.36 -5.49 0.13
CA LEU A 197 6.81 -4.94 -1.09
C LEU A 197 7.74 -5.22 -2.27
N TYR A 198 7.11 -5.52 -3.41
CA TYR A 198 7.77 -5.86 -4.65
C TYR A 198 7.21 -5.04 -5.79
N TRP A 199 8.07 -4.63 -6.71
CA TRP A 199 7.70 -4.08 -8.01
C TRP A 199 7.64 -5.21 -9.02
N HIS A 200 6.51 -5.41 -9.65
CA HIS A 200 6.34 -6.31 -10.78
C HIS A 200 6.01 -5.50 -12.01
N CYS A 201 6.67 -5.77 -13.13
CA CYS A 201 6.32 -5.17 -14.41
C CYS A 201 6.51 -6.16 -15.56
N TRP A 202 5.85 -5.90 -16.67
CA TRP A 202 6.06 -6.71 -17.87
C TRP A 202 7.52 -6.69 -18.29
N ASN A 203 8.03 -7.84 -18.72
CA ASN A 203 9.39 -7.97 -19.26
C ASN A 203 9.43 -7.43 -20.71
N LEU A 204 9.26 -6.14 -20.84
CA LEU A 204 9.28 -5.40 -22.11
C LEU A 204 10.47 -4.45 -22.09
N SER A 205 11.07 -4.21 -23.28
CA SER A 205 12.03 -3.12 -23.45
C SER A 205 11.24 -1.84 -23.67
N SER A 206 11.27 -0.92 -22.69
CA SER A 206 10.54 0.34 -22.72
C SER A 206 11.22 1.35 -21.80
N ASP A 207 11.64 2.48 -22.38
CA ASP A 207 12.28 3.57 -21.63
C ASP A 207 11.38 4.08 -20.50
N VAL A 208 10.07 4.04 -20.70
CA VAL A 208 9.09 4.47 -19.69
C VAL A 208 9.00 3.48 -18.52
N LEU A 209 8.99 2.18 -18.79
CA LEU A 209 9.03 1.16 -17.74
C LEU A 209 10.34 1.20 -16.96
N ASP A 210 11.44 1.47 -17.63
CA ASP A 210 12.76 1.60 -16.99
C ASP A 210 12.81 2.86 -16.11
N ALA A 211 12.23 3.98 -16.56
CA ALA A 211 12.11 5.21 -15.78
C ALA A 211 11.20 5.02 -14.55
N LEU A 212 10.02 4.39 -14.71
CA LEU A 212 9.12 4.04 -13.61
C LEU A 212 9.81 3.13 -12.59
N SER A 213 10.46 2.07 -13.05
CA SER A 213 11.16 1.12 -12.18
C SER A 213 12.28 1.81 -11.40
N SER A 214 13.04 2.69 -12.06
CA SER A 214 14.12 3.44 -11.41
C SER A 214 13.58 4.42 -10.36
N ALA A 215 12.52 5.16 -10.66
CA ALA A 215 11.89 6.11 -9.74
C ALA A 215 11.34 5.41 -8.49
N LEU A 216 10.56 4.34 -8.67
CA LEU A 216 10.01 3.56 -7.56
C LEU A 216 11.09 2.90 -6.70
N ARG A 217 12.12 2.34 -7.31
CA ARG A 217 13.27 1.75 -6.61
C ARG A 217 14.01 2.79 -5.77
N SER A 218 14.29 3.95 -6.34
CA SER A 218 15.00 5.02 -5.63
C SER A 218 14.21 5.54 -4.43
N ALA A 219 12.92 5.75 -4.59
CA ALA A 219 12.05 6.18 -3.50
C ALA A 219 11.88 5.10 -2.43
N ALA A 220 11.72 3.85 -2.82
CA ALA A 220 11.63 2.72 -1.91
C ALA A 220 12.90 2.57 -1.06
N ALA A 221 14.09 2.71 -1.67
CA ALA A 221 15.36 2.65 -0.96
C ALA A 221 15.52 3.73 0.12
N GLN A 222 14.85 4.87 -0.04
CA GLN A 222 14.90 5.99 0.91
C GLN A 222 13.85 5.89 2.03
N ASN A 223 12.74 5.21 1.78
CA ASN A 223 11.56 5.24 2.64
C ASN A 223 11.20 3.89 3.27
N LEU A 224 11.55 2.79 2.62
CA LEU A 224 11.23 1.45 3.11
C LEU A 224 12.43 0.83 3.85
N HIS A 225 12.16 -0.08 4.76
CA HIS A 225 13.19 -0.84 5.43
C HIS A 225 13.84 -1.80 4.44
N GLN A 226 15.15 -1.66 4.28
CA GLN A 226 15.91 -2.55 3.43
C GLN A 226 16.36 -3.77 4.22
N ALA A 227 16.29 -4.97 3.63
CA ALA A 227 16.85 -6.16 4.24
C ALA A 227 18.35 -5.93 4.50
N LYS A 228 18.82 -6.24 5.71
CA LYS A 228 20.26 -6.24 5.99
C LYS A 228 20.89 -7.32 5.11
N ALA A 229 21.79 -6.91 4.23
CA ALA A 229 22.62 -7.81 3.44
C ALA A 229 23.42 -8.75 4.31
#